data_9ba05e4eb1e4dc99e25a46ac8c72971a
#
_entry.id   9ba05e4eb1e4dc99e25a46ac8c72971a
#
_cell.length_a   1.000
_cell.length_b   1.000
_cell.length_c   1.000
_cell.angle_alpha   90.00
_cell.angle_beta   90.00
_cell.angle_gamma   90.00
#
_symmetry.space_group_name_H-M   'P 1'
#
loop_
_entity.id
_entity.type
_entity.pdbx_description
1 polymer ?
#
loop_
_entity_poly.entity_id
_entity_poly.type
_entity_poly.pdbx_seq_one_letter_code
_entity_poly.pdbx_strand_id
1 'polypeptide(L)'
;DIQMTQSPSTLSASVGDRVTITCKAQLSVGYMHWYQQKPGKAPKLLIYDTSKLASGVPSRFSGSGSGTEFTLTISSLQPDDFATYYCFQGSGCDLPQNHGLLSRNTLVLLHQMRRISPFLCLKDRRDFRFPQEMVKGSQLQKAHVMSVLHEMLQQIFSLFHTERSSAAWNMTLLDQLHTGLHQQLQHLETCLLQVVGEGESAGAISSPALTLRRYFQGIRVYLKEKKYSDCAWEVVRMEIMKSLFLSTNMQERLRSKDRDLGSSYPFTFGGGTKLEIK
;
A
#
# COMPACT_ATOMS: atom_id res chain seq x y z
N ASP A 1 18.38 9.02 7.85
CA ASP A 1 17.27 8.90 8.83
C ASP A 1 16.48 10.19 8.82
N ILE A 2 15.16 10.12 8.67
CA ILE A 2 14.28 11.29 8.77
C ILE A 2 14.21 11.68 10.25
N GLN A 3 14.63 12.90 10.57
CA GLN A 3 14.46 13.41 11.93
C GLN A 3 13.05 13.96 12.12
N MET A 4 12.44 13.62 13.25
CA MET A 4 11.14 14.13 13.65
C MET A 4 11.25 14.89 14.96
N THR A 5 10.65 16.08 14.98
CA THR A 5 10.57 16.94 16.16
C THR A 5 9.13 17.01 16.63
N GLN A 6 8.92 16.63 17.88
CA GLN A 6 7.60 16.66 18.51
C GLN A 6 7.52 17.83 19.50
N SER A 7 6.43 18.57 19.45
CA SER A 7 6.21 19.74 20.32
C SER A 7 4.77 19.85 20.81
N PRO A 8 4.59 20.25 22.06
CA PRO A 8 5.62 20.47 23.08
C PRO A 8 6.19 19.15 23.62
N SER A 9 7.34 19.17 24.29
CA SER A 9 7.89 17.97 24.97
C SER A 9 7.11 17.60 26.22
N THR A 10 6.55 18.59 26.91
CA THR A 10 5.65 18.44 28.06
C THR A 10 4.49 19.39 27.91
N LEU A 11 3.29 18.93 28.21
CA LEU A 11 2.06 19.71 28.17
C LEU A 11 1.27 19.48 29.45
N SER A 12 1.03 20.55 30.20
CA SER A 12 0.17 20.52 31.42
C SER A 12 -1.22 21.03 31.06
N ALA A 13 -2.24 20.22 31.30
CA ALA A 13 -3.63 20.55 30.98
C ALA A 13 -4.60 19.98 32.03
N SER A 14 -5.81 20.50 32.05
CA SER A 14 -6.89 20.06 32.94
C SER A 14 -7.86 19.13 32.21
N VAL A 15 -8.58 18.31 32.97
CA VAL A 15 -9.68 17.50 32.43
C VAL A 15 -10.71 18.41 31.75
N GLY A 16 -11.14 18.04 30.56
CA GLY A 16 -12.04 18.81 29.71
C GLY A 16 -11.35 19.73 28.70
N ASP A 17 -10.08 20.02 28.88
CA ASP A 17 -9.34 20.87 27.95
C ASP A 17 -9.19 20.22 26.56
N ARG A 18 -9.07 21.07 25.55
CA ARG A 18 -8.63 20.68 24.22
C ARG A 18 -7.12 20.80 24.12
N VAL A 19 -6.46 19.73 23.74
CA VAL A 19 -5.00 19.72 23.58
C VAL A 19 -4.62 19.33 22.17
N THR A 20 -3.50 19.89 21.69
CA THR A 20 -2.94 19.59 20.37
C THR A 20 -1.43 19.35 20.50
N ILE A 21 -0.97 18.26 19.94
CA ILE A 21 0.45 17.88 19.87
C ILE A 21 0.86 17.91 18.41
N THR A 22 1.98 18.55 18.10
CA THR A 22 2.50 18.68 16.75
C THR A 22 3.74 17.83 16.55
N CYS A 23 3.82 17.17 15.41
CA CYS A 23 4.99 16.45 14.95
C CYS A 23 5.45 17.04 13.61
N LYS A 24 6.72 17.50 13.57
CA LYS A 24 7.36 18.02 12.36
C LYS A 24 8.41 17.03 11.86
N ALA A 25 8.30 16.62 10.61
CA ALA A 25 9.29 15.83 9.92
C ALA A 25 10.25 16.76 9.14
N GLN A 26 11.52 16.39 9.06
CA GLN A 26 12.51 17.15 8.30
C GLN A 26 12.25 17.08 6.78
N LEU A 27 11.69 15.97 6.31
CA LEU A 27 11.29 15.76 4.92
C LEU A 27 9.79 15.46 4.86
N SER A 28 9.19 15.68 3.69
CA SER A 28 7.78 15.33 3.48
C SER A 28 7.55 13.84 3.66
N VAL A 29 6.55 13.50 4.47
CA VAL A 29 6.14 12.13 4.76
C VAL A 29 4.70 11.91 4.32
N GLY A 30 4.40 10.71 3.82
CA GLY A 30 3.07 10.40 3.31
C GLY A 30 2.03 10.24 4.42
N TYR A 31 2.40 9.57 5.50
CA TYR A 31 1.48 9.22 6.60
C TYR A 31 2.18 9.31 7.94
N MET A 32 1.41 9.68 8.99
CA MET A 32 1.86 9.72 10.36
C MET A 32 0.98 8.80 11.21
N HIS A 33 1.60 8.10 12.15
CA HIS A 33 0.90 7.29 13.14
C HIS A 33 1.12 7.89 14.51
N TRP A 34 0.15 7.72 15.43
CA TRP A 34 0.24 8.22 16.79
C TRP A 34 0.04 7.08 17.78
N TYR A 35 0.92 7.03 18.77
CA TYR A 35 0.89 6.07 19.86
C TYR A 35 0.73 6.76 21.20
N GLN A 36 0.01 6.10 22.10
CA GLN A 36 -0.12 6.47 23.50
C GLN A 36 0.62 5.45 24.34
N GLN A 37 1.46 5.91 25.27
CA GLN A 37 2.13 5.05 26.23
C GLN A 37 1.83 5.50 27.65
N LYS A 38 1.18 4.67 28.44
CA LYS A 38 1.00 4.85 29.89
C LYS A 38 2.23 4.29 30.64
N PRO A 39 2.55 4.83 31.83
CA PRO A 39 3.66 4.37 32.62
C PRO A 39 3.63 2.83 32.83
N GLY A 40 4.72 2.17 32.52
CA GLY A 40 4.85 0.71 32.69
C GLY A 40 4.02 -0.14 31.70
N LYS A 41 3.39 0.47 30.69
CA LYS A 41 2.61 -0.23 29.66
C LYS A 41 3.29 -0.13 28.29
N ALA A 42 3.01 -1.10 27.44
CA ALA A 42 3.41 -1.04 26.03
C ALA A 42 2.68 0.10 25.30
N PRO A 43 3.30 0.73 24.30
CA PRO A 43 2.62 1.72 23.46
C PRO A 43 1.39 1.14 22.78
N LYS A 44 0.30 1.91 22.77
CA LYS A 44 -0.97 1.59 22.09
C LYS A 44 -1.15 2.49 20.88
N LEU A 45 -1.45 1.91 19.72
CA LEU A 45 -1.79 2.66 18.51
C LEU A 45 -3.12 3.41 18.71
N LEU A 46 -3.13 4.71 18.45
CA LEU A 46 -4.31 5.57 18.48
C LEU A 46 -4.81 5.91 17.09
N ILE A 47 -3.91 6.45 16.28
CA ILE A 47 -4.19 6.95 14.92
C ILE A 47 -3.24 6.26 13.95
N TYR A 48 -3.76 5.80 12.84
CA TYR A 48 -2.98 5.30 11.72
C TYR A 48 -3.36 6.04 10.44
N ASP A 49 -2.47 6.04 9.45
CA ASP A 49 -2.64 6.73 8.18
C ASP A 49 -3.10 8.19 8.36
N THR A 50 -2.44 8.91 9.28
CA THR A 50 -2.63 10.34 9.59
C THR A 50 -3.93 10.66 10.33
N SER A 51 -5.08 10.09 9.92
CA SER A 51 -6.40 10.52 10.41
C SER A 51 -7.33 9.39 10.84
N LYS A 52 -6.94 8.12 10.65
CA LYS A 52 -7.81 6.98 10.94
C LYS A 52 -7.65 6.53 12.39
N LEU A 53 -8.78 6.44 13.10
CA LEU A 53 -8.82 5.90 14.47
C LEU A 53 -8.59 4.39 14.47
N ALA A 54 -7.70 3.92 15.35
CA ALA A 54 -7.54 2.50 15.63
C ALA A 54 -8.76 1.94 16.36
N SER A 55 -8.97 0.62 16.26
CA SER A 55 -10.10 -0.05 16.88
C SER A 55 -10.13 0.18 18.40
N GLY A 56 -11.29 0.59 18.92
CA GLY A 56 -11.50 0.84 20.35
C GLY A 56 -10.92 2.15 20.87
N VAL A 57 -10.42 3.04 20.01
CA VAL A 57 -9.97 4.38 20.38
C VAL A 57 -11.17 5.34 20.40
N PRO A 58 -11.35 6.12 21.49
CA PRO A 58 -12.46 7.07 21.60
C PRO A 58 -12.40 8.17 20.51
N SER A 59 -13.58 8.63 20.08
CA SER A 59 -13.72 9.65 19.02
C SER A 59 -13.21 11.05 19.38
N ARG A 60 -12.88 11.30 20.66
CA ARG A 60 -12.23 12.56 21.10
C ARG A 60 -10.80 12.72 20.56
N PHE A 61 -10.16 11.62 20.12
CA PHE A 61 -8.88 11.65 19.44
C PHE A 61 -9.08 11.89 17.94
N SER A 62 -8.26 12.76 17.37
CA SER A 62 -8.22 12.99 15.94
C SER A 62 -6.82 13.32 15.49
N GLY A 63 -6.46 12.87 14.30
CA GLY A 63 -5.20 13.18 13.65
C GLY A 63 -5.42 13.96 12.35
N SER A 64 -4.52 14.85 12.02
CA SER A 64 -4.51 15.59 10.76
C SER A 64 -3.09 16.00 10.36
N GLY A 65 -2.94 16.54 9.17
CA GLY A 65 -1.67 17.04 8.66
C GLY A 65 -1.31 16.46 7.29
N SER A 66 -0.26 17.01 6.73
CA SER A 66 0.31 16.56 5.44
C SER A 66 1.73 17.10 5.26
N GLY A 67 2.50 16.47 4.40
CA GLY A 67 3.85 16.92 4.10
C GLY A 67 4.80 16.79 5.29
N THR A 68 5.14 17.91 5.92
CA THR A 68 6.11 17.97 7.02
C THR A 68 5.50 18.24 8.39
N GLU A 69 4.20 18.51 8.48
CA GLU A 69 3.56 18.86 9.75
C GLU A 69 2.28 18.08 9.99
N PHE A 70 2.22 17.41 11.15
CA PHE A 70 1.12 16.56 11.56
C PHE A 70 0.71 16.88 13.00
N THR A 71 -0.58 16.72 13.29
CA THR A 71 -1.12 17.02 14.62
C THR A 71 -1.99 15.91 15.15
N LEU A 72 -1.87 15.65 16.45
CA LEU A 72 -2.80 14.88 17.25
C LEU A 72 -3.62 15.84 18.11
N THR A 73 -4.93 15.77 18.04
CA THR A 73 -5.84 16.59 18.85
C THR A 73 -6.70 15.71 19.74
N ILE A 74 -6.82 16.07 21.02
CA ILE A 74 -7.78 15.50 21.96
C ILE A 74 -8.78 16.62 22.26
N SER A 75 -10.05 16.42 21.87
CA SER A 75 -11.06 17.50 21.91
C SER A 75 -11.53 17.82 23.33
N SER A 76 -11.54 16.83 24.23
CA SER A 76 -11.94 16.98 25.64
C SER A 76 -11.18 15.95 26.46
N LEU A 77 -10.16 16.42 27.14
CA LEU A 77 -9.22 15.58 27.88
C LEU A 77 -9.91 14.85 29.02
N GLN A 78 -9.66 13.55 29.12
CA GLN A 78 -10.16 12.69 30.20
C GLN A 78 -9.01 12.26 31.13
N PRO A 79 -9.29 11.87 32.38
CA PRO A 79 -8.26 11.38 33.29
C PRO A 79 -7.42 10.24 32.74
N ASP A 80 -8.03 9.38 31.92
CA ASP A 80 -7.37 8.23 31.29
C ASP A 80 -6.46 8.61 30.10
N ASP A 81 -6.49 9.86 29.66
CA ASP A 81 -5.66 10.35 28.55
C ASP A 81 -4.29 10.88 28.99
N PHE A 82 -4.02 10.98 30.30
CA PHE A 82 -2.71 11.39 30.79
C PHE A 82 -1.68 10.29 30.57
N ALA A 83 -0.76 10.52 29.64
CA ALA A 83 0.20 9.56 29.14
C ALA A 83 1.29 10.29 28.35
N THR A 84 2.26 9.53 27.82
CA THR A 84 3.20 10.05 26.81
C THR A 84 2.70 9.67 25.41
N TYR A 85 2.73 10.64 24.52
CA TYR A 85 2.28 10.47 23.13
C TYR A 85 3.48 10.54 22.20
N TYR A 86 3.52 9.62 21.23
CA TYR A 86 4.59 9.56 20.24
C TYR A 86 3.98 9.62 18.84
N CYS A 87 4.50 10.52 18.02
CA CYS A 87 4.31 10.40 16.58
C CYS A 87 5.32 9.38 16.05
N PHE A 88 4.90 8.64 15.10
CA PHE A 88 5.67 7.59 14.47
C PHE A 88 5.50 7.68 12.97
N GLN A 89 6.62 7.79 12.30
CA GLN A 89 6.70 7.55 10.89
C GLN A 89 7.38 6.19 10.71
N GLY A 90 6.60 5.16 10.37
CA GLY A 90 7.16 4.03 9.65
C GLY A 90 7.65 4.56 8.31
N SER A 91 8.74 4.05 7.77
CA SER A 91 9.05 4.31 6.38
C SER A 91 7.78 3.98 5.61
N GLY A 92 7.08 4.99 5.07
CA GLY A 92 5.73 4.85 4.49
C GLY A 92 5.65 3.88 3.32
N CYS A 93 6.73 3.18 3.10
CA CYS A 93 6.94 2.16 2.09
C CYS A 93 7.16 0.76 2.65
N ASP A 94 6.85 0.50 3.91
CA ASP A 94 6.52 -0.86 4.28
C ASP A 94 5.30 -1.25 3.48
N LEU A 95 5.47 -2.23 2.59
CA LEU A 95 4.34 -2.80 1.86
C LEU A 95 3.28 -3.17 2.91
N PRO A 96 2.23 -2.33 3.12
CA PRO A 96 1.42 -2.43 4.32
C PRO A 96 0.69 -3.76 4.32
N GLN A 97 0.29 -4.21 5.49
CA GLN A 97 -0.67 -5.32 5.62
C GLN A 97 -1.87 -5.11 4.69
N ASN A 98 -2.26 -3.86 4.46
CA ASN A 98 -3.33 -3.46 3.55
C ASN A 98 -3.03 -3.75 2.06
N HIS A 99 -1.77 -3.75 1.61
CA HIS A 99 -1.46 -4.08 0.21
C HIS A 99 -1.74 -5.56 -0.10
N GLY A 100 -1.50 -6.45 0.85
CA GLY A 100 -1.91 -7.86 0.74
C GLY A 100 -3.44 -8.01 0.72
N LEU A 101 -4.18 -7.20 1.48
CA LEU A 101 -5.64 -7.18 1.48
C LEU A 101 -6.19 -6.61 0.17
N LEU A 102 -5.62 -5.52 -0.35
CA LEU A 102 -6.03 -4.93 -1.63
C LEU A 102 -5.77 -5.89 -2.79
N SER A 103 -4.63 -6.57 -2.80
CA SER A 103 -4.33 -7.61 -3.81
C SER A 103 -5.30 -8.79 -3.72
N ARG A 104 -5.67 -9.23 -2.51
CA ARG A 104 -6.69 -10.27 -2.30
C ARG A 104 -8.06 -9.82 -2.80
N ASN A 105 -8.48 -8.59 -2.50
CA ASN A 105 -9.74 -8.04 -2.99
C ASN A 105 -9.76 -7.97 -4.52
N THR A 106 -8.66 -7.58 -5.15
CA THR A 106 -8.52 -7.59 -6.62
C THR A 106 -8.69 -9.01 -7.19
N LEU A 107 -8.10 -10.03 -6.56
CA LEU A 107 -8.28 -11.41 -6.95
C LEU A 107 -9.73 -11.90 -6.78
N VAL A 108 -10.39 -11.50 -5.69
CA VAL A 108 -11.81 -11.81 -5.45
C VAL A 108 -12.69 -11.17 -6.53
N LEU A 109 -12.48 -9.90 -6.86
CA LEU A 109 -13.21 -9.21 -7.92
C LEU A 109 -13.00 -9.89 -9.27
N LEU A 110 -11.77 -10.20 -9.64
CA LEU A 110 -11.47 -10.94 -10.87
C LEU A 110 -12.14 -12.32 -10.87
N HIS A 111 -12.24 -12.99 -9.73
CA HIS A 111 -12.97 -14.25 -9.62
C HIS A 111 -14.46 -14.08 -9.87
N GLN A 112 -15.08 -13.04 -9.27
CA GLN A 112 -16.50 -12.71 -9.46
C GLN A 112 -16.83 -12.28 -10.91
N MET A 113 -15.86 -11.71 -11.62
CA MET A 113 -15.99 -11.32 -13.03
C MET A 113 -16.09 -12.53 -13.99
N ARG A 114 -15.95 -13.77 -13.51
CA ARG A 114 -16.08 -14.96 -14.35
C ARG A 114 -17.46 -15.03 -14.99
N ARG A 115 -17.53 -15.07 -16.33
CA ARG A 115 -18.78 -15.15 -17.10
C ARG A 115 -19.05 -16.55 -17.64
N ILE A 116 -18.00 -17.27 -18.03
CA ILE A 116 -18.07 -18.60 -18.61
C ILE A 116 -17.14 -19.55 -17.89
N SER A 117 -17.36 -20.86 -18.07
CA SER A 117 -16.46 -21.85 -17.51
C SER A 117 -15.13 -21.88 -18.28
N PRO A 118 -13.97 -21.86 -17.61
CA PRO A 118 -12.67 -21.98 -18.27
C PRO A 118 -12.51 -23.24 -19.10
N PHE A 119 -13.25 -24.31 -18.76
CA PHE A 119 -13.24 -25.56 -19.49
C PHE A 119 -13.82 -25.44 -20.91
N LEU A 120 -14.71 -24.49 -21.14
CA LEU A 120 -15.26 -24.24 -22.48
C LEU A 120 -14.25 -23.52 -23.38
N CYS A 121 -13.21 -22.92 -22.83
CA CYS A 121 -12.21 -22.13 -23.54
C CYS A 121 -10.87 -22.83 -23.73
N LEU A 122 -10.83 -24.17 -23.58
CA LEU A 122 -9.59 -24.95 -23.69
C LEU A 122 -8.87 -24.75 -25.04
N LYS A 123 -9.63 -24.59 -26.13
CA LYS A 123 -9.10 -24.37 -27.48
C LYS A 123 -8.45 -22.99 -27.66
N ASP A 124 -8.79 -22.05 -26.78
CA ASP A 124 -8.29 -20.67 -26.79
C ASP A 124 -7.13 -20.44 -25.82
N ARG A 125 -6.76 -21.46 -25.05
CA ARG A 125 -5.64 -21.36 -24.10
C ARG A 125 -4.34 -20.99 -24.82
N ARG A 126 -3.61 -20.04 -24.20
CA ARG A 126 -2.29 -19.60 -24.64
C ARG A 126 -1.39 -19.43 -23.41
N ASP A 127 -0.15 -19.89 -23.54
CA ASP A 127 0.89 -19.55 -22.57
C ASP A 127 1.51 -18.22 -22.96
N PHE A 128 1.28 -17.20 -22.14
CA PHE A 128 1.82 -15.85 -22.34
C PHE A 128 3.25 -15.72 -21.82
N ARG A 129 3.81 -16.75 -21.18
CA ARG A 129 5.18 -16.79 -20.65
C ARG A 129 5.44 -15.62 -19.71
N PHE A 130 4.68 -15.59 -18.60
CA PHE A 130 4.94 -14.61 -17.55
C PHE A 130 6.42 -14.63 -17.13
N PRO A 131 7.10 -13.48 -17.04
CA PRO A 131 8.55 -13.40 -16.76
C PRO A 131 8.86 -13.77 -15.30
N GLN A 132 8.90 -15.06 -14.99
CA GLN A 132 9.07 -15.59 -13.64
C GLN A 132 10.40 -15.19 -12.97
N GLU A 133 11.43 -14.91 -13.76
CA GLU A 133 12.74 -14.48 -13.26
C GLU A 133 12.65 -13.20 -12.44
N MET A 134 11.71 -12.31 -12.78
CA MET A 134 11.48 -11.06 -12.05
C MET A 134 10.92 -11.29 -10.64
N VAL A 135 10.28 -12.45 -10.41
CA VAL A 135 9.60 -12.80 -9.16
C VAL A 135 10.44 -13.76 -8.31
N LYS A 136 11.36 -14.52 -8.94
CA LYS A 136 12.14 -15.59 -8.31
C LYS A 136 13.53 -15.18 -7.81
N GLY A 137 14.05 -14.01 -8.18
CA GLY A 137 15.40 -13.56 -7.82
C GLY A 137 15.69 -13.68 -6.31
N SER A 138 16.91 -14.12 -5.96
CA SER A 138 17.33 -14.33 -4.57
C SER A 138 17.64 -13.01 -3.84
N GLN A 139 17.91 -11.94 -4.57
CA GLN A 139 18.16 -10.60 -4.05
C GLN A 139 17.07 -9.63 -4.52
N LEU A 140 15.90 -9.72 -3.93
CA LEU A 140 14.82 -8.77 -4.18
C LEU A 140 15.09 -7.50 -3.37
N GLN A 141 15.50 -6.44 -4.05
CA GLN A 141 15.55 -5.09 -3.47
C GLN A 141 14.13 -4.52 -3.42
N LYS A 142 13.83 -3.72 -2.40
CA LYS A 142 12.51 -3.13 -2.16
C LYS A 142 12.04 -2.29 -3.35
N ALA A 143 12.89 -1.42 -3.89
CA ALA A 143 12.60 -0.61 -5.07
C ALA A 143 12.28 -1.46 -6.31
N HIS A 144 13.01 -2.56 -6.53
CA HIS A 144 12.74 -3.47 -7.63
C HIS A 144 11.34 -4.10 -7.51
N VAL A 145 11.00 -4.62 -6.33
CA VAL A 145 9.67 -5.22 -6.07
C VAL A 145 8.57 -4.21 -6.30
N MET A 146 8.72 -3.00 -5.77
CA MET A 146 7.73 -1.93 -5.93
C MET A 146 7.56 -1.51 -7.38
N SER A 147 8.65 -1.39 -8.14
CA SER A 147 8.63 -1.04 -9.56
C SER A 147 7.95 -2.12 -10.40
N VAL A 148 8.22 -3.40 -10.14
CA VAL A 148 7.55 -4.53 -10.80
C VAL A 148 6.05 -4.52 -10.52
N LEU A 149 5.66 -4.32 -9.26
CA LEU A 149 4.25 -4.26 -8.86
C LEU A 149 3.53 -3.07 -9.49
N HIS A 150 4.15 -1.89 -9.44
CA HIS A 150 3.59 -0.67 -10.03
C HIS A 150 3.35 -0.84 -11.53
N GLU A 151 4.35 -1.27 -12.29
CA GLU A 151 4.22 -1.48 -13.74
C GLU A 151 3.15 -2.55 -14.04
N MET A 152 3.11 -3.64 -13.28
CA MET A 152 2.12 -4.70 -13.49
C MET A 152 0.70 -4.19 -13.23
N LEU A 153 0.44 -3.49 -12.13
CA LEU A 153 -0.88 -2.94 -11.82
C LEU A 153 -1.31 -1.88 -12.83
N GLN A 154 -0.36 -1.06 -13.32
CA GLN A 154 -0.61 -0.07 -14.36
C GLN A 154 -1.03 -0.73 -15.68
N GLN A 155 -0.34 -1.81 -16.07
CA GLN A 155 -0.68 -2.56 -17.27
C GLN A 155 -2.05 -3.26 -17.14
N ILE A 156 -2.37 -3.82 -15.97
CA ILE A 156 -3.68 -4.41 -15.67
C ILE A 156 -4.76 -3.34 -15.74
N PHE A 157 -4.56 -2.19 -15.10
CA PHE A 157 -5.49 -1.06 -15.16
C PHE A 157 -5.76 -0.65 -16.61
N SER A 158 -4.72 -0.42 -17.40
CA SER A 158 -4.82 -0.06 -18.81
C SER A 158 -5.54 -1.13 -19.66
N LEU A 159 -5.37 -2.42 -19.32
CA LEU A 159 -6.01 -3.52 -20.04
C LEU A 159 -7.53 -3.54 -19.82
N PHE A 160 -7.97 -3.28 -18.60
CA PHE A 160 -9.38 -3.27 -18.22
C PHE A 160 -10.06 -1.89 -18.40
N HIS A 161 -9.30 -0.83 -18.64
CA HIS A 161 -9.82 0.52 -18.87
C HIS A 161 -9.98 0.83 -20.37
N THR A 162 -10.77 0.00 -21.07
CA THR A 162 -11.04 0.13 -22.50
C THR A 162 -12.52 -0.06 -22.78
N GLU A 163 -13.04 0.52 -23.88
CA GLU A 163 -14.41 0.28 -24.32
C GLU A 163 -14.70 -1.20 -24.54
N ARG A 164 -13.71 -1.97 -24.99
CA ARG A 164 -13.84 -3.42 -25.21
C ARG A 164 -14.02 -4.20 -23.90
N SER A 165 -13.35 -3.76 -22.85
CA SER A 165 -13.54 -4.35 -21.51
C SER A 165 -14.90 -3.96 -20.92
N SER A 166 -15.33 -2.71 -21.10
CA SER A 166 -16.65 -2.25 -20.63
C SER A 166 -17.81 -3.01 -21.29
N ALA A 167 -17.66 -3.38 -22.56
CA ALA A 167 -18.63 -4.22 -23.26
C ALA A 167 -18.59 -5.71 -22.81
N ALA A 168 -17.46 -6.18 -22.29
CA ALA A 168 -17.26 -7.57 -21.91
C ALA A 168 -17.67 -7.89 -20.46
N TRP A 169 -17.61 -6.92 -19.54
CA TRP A 169 -17.73 -7.15 -18.10
C TRP A 169 -18.90 -6.40 -17.45
N ASN A 170 -19.35 -6.89 -16.30
CA ASN A 170 -20.29 -6.15 -15.47
C ASN A 170 -19.67 -4.82 -15.01
N MET A 171 -20.35 -3.71 -15.29
CA MET A 171 -19.85 -2.36 -15.02
C MET A 171 -19.53 -2.12 -13.55
N THR A 172 -20.36 -2.60 -12.63
CA THR A 172 -20.14 -2.44 -11.18
C THR A 172 -18.87 -3.14 -10.72
N LEU A 173 -18.62 -4.37 -11.18
CA LEU A 173 -17.40 -5.11 -10.84
C LEU A 173 -16.17 -4.47 -11.49
N LEU A 174 -16.31 -3.95 -12.70
CA LEU A 174 -15.25 -3.26 -13.41
C LEU A 174 -14.87 -1.95 -12.72
N ASP A 175 -15.84 -1.16 -12.26
CA ASP A 175 -15.60 0.08 -11.51
C ASP A 175 -14.94 -0.19 -10.16
N GLN A 176 -15.35 -1.25 -9.46
CA GLN A 176 -14.69 -1.68 -8.22
C GLN A 176 -13.24 -2.11 -8.48
N LEU A 177 -13.00 -2.85 -9.57
CA LEU A 177 -11.65 -3.23 -9.98
C LEU A 177 -10.78 -2.00 -10.28
N HIS A 178 -11.30 -1.04 -11.05
CA HIS A 178 -10.59 0.21 -11.38
C HIS A 178 -10.27 1.01 -10.11
N THR A 179 -11.22 1.17 -9.22
CA THR A 179 -11.02 1.90 -7.94
C THR A 179 -9.95 1.23 -7.09
N GLY A 180 -10.00 -0.09 -6.94
CA GLY A 180 -9.02 -0.84 -6.17
C GLY A 180 -7.61 -0.79 -6.77
N LEU A 181 -7.48 -0.91 -8.10
CA LEU A 181 -6.21 -0.80 -8.80
C LEU A 181 -5.63 0.62 -8.70
N HIS A 182 -6.47 1.64 -8.83
CA HIS A 182 -6.05 3.04 -8.71
C HIS A 182 -5.51 3.37 -7.32
N GLN A 183 -6.19 2.92 -6.27
CA GLN A 183 -5.71 3.08 -4.89
C GLN A 183 -4.36 2.41 -4.66
N GLN A 184 -4.17 1.20 -5.20
CA GLN A 184 -2.89 0.50 -5.11
C GLN A 184 -1.77 1.23 -5.86
N LEU A 185 -2.06 1.74 -7.06
CA LEU A 185 -1.10 2.50 -7.86
C LEU A 185 -0.66 3.77 -7.16
N GLN A 186 -1.60 4.59 -6.65
CA GLN A 186 -1.28 5.81 -5.91
C GLN A 186 -0.36 5.53 -4.71
N HIS A 187 -0.65 4.46 -3.96
CA HIS A 187 0.18 4.07 -2.83
C HIS A 187 1.60 3.68 -3.26
N LEU A 188 1.74 2.86 -4.31
CA LEU A 188 3.04 2.44 -4.84
C LEU A 188 3.84 3.61 -5.43
N GLU A 189 3.19 4.56 -6.10
CA GLU A 189 3.84 5.77 -6.62
C GLU A 189 4.46 6.60 -5.49
N THR A 190 3.71 6.82 -4.42
CA THR A 190 4.23 7.52 -3.23
C THR A 190 5.45 6.78 -2.65
N CYS A 191 5.39 5.46 -2.57
CA CYS A 191 6.47 4.64 -2.08
C CYS A 191 7.72 4.67 -2.99
N LEU A 192 7.54 4.59 -4.29
CA LEU A 192 8.64 4.65 -5.25
C LEU A 192 9.38 5.99 -5.17
N LEU A 193 8.66 7.11 -5.02
CA LEU A 193 9.27 8.43 -4.88
C LEU A 193 10.14 8.51 -3.62
N GLN A 194 9.74 7.89 -2.52
CA GLN A 194 10.54 7.86 -1.28
C GLN A 194 11.80 7.02 -1.44
N VAL A 195 11.69 5.80 -1.98
CA VAL A 195 12.81 4.87 -2.14
C VAL A 195 13.84 5.38 -3.14
N VAL A 196 13.41 6.03 -4.22
CA VAL A 196 14.31 6.66 -5.22
C VAL A 196 15.04 7.87 -4.62
N GLY A 197 14.40 8.64 -3.73
CA GLY A 197 15.04 9.76 -3.02
C GLY A 197 16.14 9.32 -2.05
N GLU A 198 16.15 8.06 -1.62
CA GLU A 198 17.16 7.47 -0.72
C GLU A 198 18.43 6.95 -1.45
N GLY A 199 18.58 7.20 -2.76
CA GLY A 199 19.84 6.97 -3.51
C GLY A 199 19.93 5.65 -4.29
N GLU A 200 18.84 4.93 -4.50
CA GLU A 200 18.86 3.78 -5.41
C GLU A 200 18.85 4.20 -6.88
N SER A 201 19.75 3.61 -7.67
CA SER A 201 19.99 4.02 -9.05
C SER A 201 18.77 3.78 -9.95
N ALA A 202 18.40 4.79 -10.73
CA ALA A 202 17.33 4.76 -11.74
C ALA A 202 17.47 3.61 -12.78
N GLY A 203 18.64 3.02 -12.92
CA GLY A 203 18.89 1.88 -13.81
C GLY A 203 18.24 0.56 -13.36
N ALA A 204 18.06 0.37 -12.06
CA ALA A 204 17.41 -0.82 -11.50
C ALA A 204 15.88 -0.86 -11.78
N ILE A 205 15.29 0.28 -12.09
CA ILE A 205 13.85 0.48 -12.29
C ILE A 205 13.42 0.23 -13.74
N SER A 206 14.30 0.46 -14.73
CA SER A 206 13.90 0.49 -16.15
C SER A 206 13.82 -0.88 -16.83
N SER A 207 14.65 -1.84 -16.45
CA SER A 207 14.71 -3.17 -17.11
C SER A 207 13.48 -4.05 -16.85
N PRO A 208 12.96 -4.15 -15.60
CA PRO A 208 11.75 -4.92 -15.28
C PRO A 208 10.50 -4.41 -15.99
N ALA A 209 10.33 -3.08 -16.04
CA ALA A 209 9.19 -2.45 -16.68
C ALA A 209 9.05 -2.80 -18.16
N LEU A 210 10.16 -2.81 -18.90
CA LEU A 210 10.16 -3.15 -20.33
C LEU A 210 9.72 -4.59 -20.58
N THR A 211 10.17 -5.52 -19.75
CA THR A 211 9.83 -6.95 -19.87
C THR A 211 8.33 -7.17 -19.61
N LEU A 212 7.77 -6.51 -18.58
CA LEU A 212 6.33 -6.55 -18.31
C LEU A 212 5.51 -5.93 -19.44
N ARG A 213 5.94 -4.80 -19.99
CA ARG A 213 5.25 -4.17 -21.13
C ARG A 213 5.18 -5.11 -22.33
N ARG A 214 6.25 -5.85 -22.64
CA ARG A 214 6.26 -6.85 -23.71
C ARG A 214 5.29 -8.01 -23.43
N TYR A 215 5.25 -8.48 -22.19
CA TYR A 215 4.30 -9.51 -21.76
C TYR A 215 2.86 -9.06 -21.95
N PHE A 216 2.48 -7.87 -21.46
CA PHE A 216 1.14 -7.33 -21.63
C PHE A 216 0.80 -6.96 -23.08
N GLN A 217 1.80 -6.56 -23.86
CA GLN A 217 1.61 -6.37 -25.31
C GLN A 217 1.21 -7.70 -25.99
N GLY A 218 1.83 -8.82 -25.60
CA GLY A 218 1.43 -10.15 -26.05
C GLY A 218 -0.03 -10.49 -25.73
N ILE A 219 -0.51 -10.11 -24.54
CA ILE A 219 -1.90 -10.27 -24.12
C ILE A 219 -2.84 -9.41 -24.99
N ARG A 220 -2.49 -8.15 -25.25
CA ARG A 220 -3.29 -7.26 -26.11
C ARG A 220 -3.38 -7.77 -27.56
N VAL A 221 -2.26 -8.27 -28.11
CA VAL A 221 -2.23 -8.87 -29.45
C VAL A 221 -3.13 -10.10 -29.49
N TYR A 222 -3.06 -10.97 -28.47
CA TYR A 222 -3.93 -12.14 -28.38
C TYR A 222 -5.41 -11.78 -28.35
N LEU A 223 -5.82 -10.79 -27.53
CA LEU A 223 -7.20 -10.33 -27.47
C LEU A 223 -7.68 -9.83 -28.85
N LYS A 224 -6.83 -9.08 -29.56
CA LYS A 224 -7.12 -8.58 -30.90
C LYS A 224 -7.27 -9.74 -31.91
N GLU A 225 -6.36 -10.71 -31.91
CA GLU A 225 -6.40 -11.90 -32.76
C GLU A 225 -7.69 -12.70 -32.55
N LYS A 226 -8.11 -12.84 -31.28
CA LYS A 226 -9.33 -13.54 -30.87
C LYS A 226 -10.59 -12.67 -30.92
N LYS A 227 -10.52 -11.48 -31.52
CA LYS A 227 -11.64 -10.51 -31.69
C LYS A 227 -12.36 -10.21 -30.36
N TYR A 228 -11.63 -10.21 -29.24
CA TYR A 228 -12.15 -9.94 -27.90
C TYR A 228 -13.32 -10.85 -27.50
N SER A 229 -13.32 -12.11 -27.96
CA SER A 229 -14.36 -13.10 -27.63
C SER A 229 -14.41 -13.36 -26.12
N ASP A 230 -15.56 -13.88 -25.63
CA ASP A 230 -15.76 -14.23 -24.23
C ASP A 230 -14.68 -15.20 -23.73
N CYS A 231 -14.30 -16.20 -24.55
CA CYS A 231 -13.20 -17.11 -24.21
C CYS A 231 -11.84 -16.40 -24.17
N ALA A 232 -11.58 -15.46 -25.05
CA ALA A 232 -10.34 -14.71 -25.02
C ALA A 232 -10.20 -13.89 -23.74
N TRP A 233 -11.27 -13.20 -23.33
CA TRP A 233 -11.31 -12.49 -22.08
C TRP A 233 -11.21 -13.41 -20.85
N GLU A 234 -11.82 -14.59 -20.88
CA GLU A 234 -11.70 -15.56 -19.78
C GLU A 234 -10.27 -16.09 -19.64
N VAL A 235 -9.60 -16.41 -20.74
CA VAL A 235 -8.19 -16.81 -20.74
C VAL A 235 -7.30 -15.71 -20.18
N VAL A 236 -7.51 -14.45 -20.58
CA VAL A 236 -6.77 -13.30 -20.08
C VAL A 236 -7.06 -13.06 -18.61
N ARG A 237 -8.32 -13.11 -18.16
CA ARG A 237 -8.69 -12.97 -16.75
C ARG A 237 -7.94 -13.99 -15.87
N MET A 238 -7.88 -15.23 -16.29
CA MET A 238 -7.15 -16.30 -15.58
C MET A 238 -5.64 -16.04 -15.55
N GLU A 239 -5.06 -15.54 -16.64
CA GLU A 239 -3.64 -15.20 -16.69
C GLU A 239 -3.31 -14.01 -15.76
N ILE A 240 -4.17 -12.99 -15.71
CA ILE A 240 -4.02 -11.86 -14.78
C ILE A 240 -4.11 -12.32 -13.33
N MET A 241 -5.06 -13.20 -13.00
CA MET A 241 -5.14 -13.78 -11.65
C MET A 241 -3.86 -14.53 -11.27
N LYS A 242 -3.31 -15.32 -12.19
CA LYS A 242 -2.04 -16.03 -11.98
C LYS A 242 -0.87 -15.07 -11.77
N SER A 243 -0.75 -14.02 -12.57
CA SER A 243 0.32 -13.03 -12.45
C SER A 243 0.24 -12.24 -11.14
N LEU A 244 -0.95 -11.85 -10.69
CA LEU A 244 -1.19 -11.22 -9.39
C LEU A 244 -0.84 -12.16 -8.23
N PHE A 245 -1.20 -13.42 -8.30
CA PHE A 245 -0.83 -14.41 -7.28
C PHE A 245 0.68 -14.58 -7.17
N LEU A 246 1.40 -14.62 -8.28
CA LEU A 246 2.87 -14.69 -8.28
C LEU A 246 3.51 -13.43 -7.67
N SER A 247 2.91 -12.27 -7.89
CA SER A 247 3.41 -11.01 -7.32
C SER A 247 3.12 -10.88 -5.82
N THR A 248 2.01 -11.43 -5.31
CA THR A 248 1.76 -11.47 -3.86
C THR A 248 2.79 -12.35 -3.14
N ASN A 249 3.19 -13.45 -3.74
CA ASN A 249 4.27 -14.30 -3.22
C ASN A 249 5.63 -13.57 -3.17
N MET A 250 5.90 -12.69 -4.14
CA MET A 250 7.10 -11.85 -4.14
C MET A 250 7.08 -10.86 -2.96
N GLN A 251 5.94 -10.25 -2.69
CA GLN A 251 5.74 -9.35 -1.54
C GLN A 251 5.93 -10.08 -0.20
N GLU A 252 5.37 -11.28 -0.07
CA GLU A 252 5.50 -12.08 1.15
C GLU A 252 6.95 -12.52 1.40
N ARG A 253 7.70 -12.85 0.36
CA ARG A 253 9.13 -13.17 0.46
C ARG A 253 9.97 -11.97 0.89
N LEU A 254 9.68 -10.77 0.39
CA LEU A 254 10.33 -9.55 0.83
C LEU A 254 10.08 -9.33 2.34
N ARG A 255 8.82 -9.44 2.78
CA ARG A 255 8.44 -9.31 4.19
C ARG A 255 9.08 -10.36 5.11
N SER A 256 9.25 -11.60 4.63
CA SER A 256 9.93 -12.66 5.37
C SER A 256 11.40 -12.32 5.57
N LYS A 257 12.08 -11.88 4.50
CA LYS A 257 13.48 -11.45 4.56
C LYS A 257 13.70 -10.28 5.51
N ASP A 258 12.78 -9.32 5.52
CA ASP A 258 12.84 -8.18 6.43
C ASP A 258 12.69 -8.60 7.90
N ARG A 259 11.89 -9.62 8.21
CA ARG A 259 11.77 -10.18 9.56
C ARG A 259 13.01 -10.95 9.99
N ASP A 260 13.61 -11.73 9.10
CA ASP A 260 14.80 -12.57 9.39
C ASP A 260 16.07 -11.73 9.60
N LEU A 261 16.15 -10.54 9.00
CA LEU A 261 17.26 -9.60 9.17
C LEU A 261 17.22 -8.83 10.50
N GLY A 262 16.29 -9.19 11.42
CA GLY A 262 16.18 -8.60 12.75
C GLY A 262 16.07 -7.09 12.69
N SER A 263 15.04 -6.64 12.04
CA SER A 263 14.54 -5.26 11.89
C SER A 263 15.48 -4.19 12.44
N SER A 264 16.48 -3.84 11.68
CA SER A 264 17.04 -2.50 11.72
C SER A 264 16.22 -1.62 10.78
N TYR A 265 14.88 -1.63 10.96
CA TYR A 265 14.07 -0.59 10.35
C TYR A 265 14.39 0.72 11.07
N PRO A 266 14.68 1.80 10.37
CA PRO A 266 14.69 3.10 11.00
C PRO A 266 13.23 3.50 11.30
N PHE A 267 12.69 2.90 12.35
CA PHE A 267 11.48 3.40 12.98
C PHE A 267 11.84 4.73 13.61
N THR A 268 11.40 5.83 13.04
CA THR A 268 11.66 7.13 13.63
C THR A 268 10.45 7.53 14.45
N PHE A 269 10.62 7.46 15.76
CA PHE A 269 9.69 8.05 16.71
C PHE A 269 10.05 9.53 16.94
N GLY A 270 9.03 10.36 17.09
CA GLY A 270 9.20 11.66 17.71
C GLY A 270 9.71 11.52 19.16
N GLY A 271 10.30 12.58 19.71
CA GLY A 271 10.87 12.58 21.06
C GLY A 271 9.88 12.34 22.20
N GLY A 272 8.58 12.30 21.89
CA GLY A 272 7.49 12.14 22.84
C GLY A 272 6.99 13.46 23.42
N THR A 273 5.70 13.52 23.74
CA THR A 273 5.07 14.61 24.50
C THR A 273 4.44 14.00 25.73
N LYS A 274 4.91 14.41 26.91
CA LYS A 274 4.33 14.01 28.18
C LYS A 274 3.16 14.93 28.51
N LEU A 275 1.98 14.36 28.69
CA LEU A 275 0.77 15.06 29.09
C LEU A 275 0.57 14.88 30.60
N GLU A 276 0.60 15.98 31.36
CA GLU A 276 0.52 16.01 32.81
C GLU A 276 -0.75 16.77 33.25
N ILE A 277 -1.29 16.36 34.41
CA ILE A 277 -2.38 17.07 35.10
C ILE A 277 -1.84 18.39 35.64
N LYS A 278 -2.59 19.45 35.37
CA LYS A 278 -2.31 20.80 35.93
C LYS A 278 -2.88 20.94 37.33
#